data_81ae83bca74a0f0abb1b19cee83dfe61
#
_entry.id   81ae83bca74a0f0abb1b19cee83dfe61
#
_cell.length_a   1.000
_cell.length_b   1.000
_cell.length_c   1.000
_cell.angle_alpha   90.00
_cell.angle_beta   90.00
_cell.angle_gamma   90.00
#
_symmetry.space_group_name_H-M   'P 1'
#
loop_
_entity.id
_entity.type
_entity.pdbx_description
1 polymer ?
#
loop_
_entity_poly.entity_id
_entity_poly.type
_entity_poly.pdbx_seq_one_letter_code
_entity_poly.pdbx_strand_id
1 'polypeptide(L)'
;GYVFSSCGFGESTTDVVFAGNGLIYENGTLLAANERFSFEGQVVISEIDVEHLRTERRVNTTFAACHANCVSALPVRISTEYVNSRDLNLTRTFEPHPFVPQGIALDERCEEVFSIQVSGLAQRLVHTKAKSAVIGISGGLDSTLALLVCVKTFDKLGWSRQGIVGVTMPGFGTTDRTYTNAIDLMNSLGVTVREVSIKEACIQHFKDIDHDVHVHDVVYENAQARERTQILMDIAN
;
A
#
# COMPACT_ATOMS: atom_id res chain seq x y z
N GLY A 1 -21.48 0.42 14.78
CA GLY A 1 -20.87 1.15 15.90
C GLY A 1 -21.05 0.42 17.20
N TYR A 2 -20.20 0.68 18.13
CA TYR A 2 -20.26 0.19 19.51
C TYR A 2 -20.19 1.38 20.44
N VAL A 3 -21.21 1.56 21.27
CA VAL A 3 -21.30 2.64 22.25
C VAL A 3 -21.33 1.98 23.64
N PHE A 4 -20.40 2.39 24.49
CA PHE A 4 -20.26 1.85 25.85
C PHE A 4 -20.26 2.99 26.86
N SER A 5 -20.99 2.81 27.95
CA SER A 5 -20.98 3.68 29.11
C SER A 5 -20.96 2.81 30.36
N SER A 6 -20.03 3.08 31.26
CA SER A 6 -19.92 2.39 32.55
C SER A 6 -20.24 3.32 33.70
N CYS A 7 -20.44 2.72 34.87
CA CYS A 7 -20.61 3.43 36.13
C CYS A 7 -19.46 4.40 36.40
N GLY A 8 -19.76 5.52 37.00
CA GLY A 8 -18.81 6.58 37.34
C GLY A 8 -18.76 6.89 38.83
N PHE A 9 -18.23 8.06 39.15
CA PHE A 9 -18.12 8.55 40.51
C PHE A 9 -19.49 8.64 41.19
N GLY A 10 -19.58 8.15 42.41
CA GLY A 10 -20.81 8.16 43.24
C GLY A 10 -21.75 6.97 43.03
N GLU A 11 -21.50 6.07 42.08
CA GLU A 11 -22.30 4.85 41.85
C GLU A 11 -22.10 3.80 42.95
N SER A 12 -20.97 3.87 43.64
CA SER A 12 -20.70 3.08 44.84
C SER A 12 -20.09 3.95 45.93
N THR A 13 -20.47 3.69 47.17
CA THR A 13 -19.96 4.38 48.36
C THR A 13 -19.14 3.46 49.28
N THR A 14 -18.84 2.24 48.81
CA THR A 14 -18.13 1.22 49.62
C THR A 14 -16.81 0.82 48.94
N ASP A 15 -16.65 -0.44 48.57
CA ASP A 15 -15.35 -1.04 48.24
C ASP A 15 -14.99 -0.95 46.76
N VAL A 16 -15.91 -0.46 45.91
CA VAL A 16 -15.73 -0.44 44.47
C VAL A 16 -15.54 0.97 43.96
N VAL A 17 -14.51 1.16 43.14
CA VAL A 17 -14.27 2.41 42.42
C VAL A 17 -14.52 2.20 40.94
N PHE A 18 -15.38 3.02 40.35
CA PHE A 18 -15.71 2.98 38.92
C PHE A 18 -15.00 4.08 38.16
N ALA A 19 -14.51 3.72 36.98
CA ALA A 19 -13.74 4.64 36.13
C ALA A 19 -14.61 5.65 35.36
N GLY A 20 -15.91 5.42 35.23
CA GLY A 20 -16.79 6.29 34.43
C GLY A 20 -16.42 6.28 32.96
N ASN A 21 -16.22 5.12 32.39
CA ASN A 21 -15.68 4.98 31.02
C ASN A 21 -16.81 5.10 29.98
N GLY A 22 -16.72 6.09 29.10
CA GLY A 22 -17.55 6.26 27.91
C GLY A 22 -16.73 6.10 26.64
N LEU A 23 -17.16 5.23 25.74
CA LEU A 23 -16.40 4.89 24.52
C LEU A 23 -17.34 4.78 23.34
N ILE A 24 -16.91 5.28 22.19
CA ILE A 24 -17.58 5.08 20.91
C ILE A 24 -16.57 4.50 19.92
N TYR A 25 -16.92 3.32 19.37
CA TYR A 25 -16.11 2.61 18.38
C TYR A 25 -16.87 2.40 17.07
N GLU A 26 -16.15 2.43 15.97
CA GLU A 26 -16.64 2.04 14.65
C GLU A 26 -15.63 1.07 14.02
N ASN A 27 -16.10 -0.13 13.67
CA ASN A 27 -15.30 -1.16 12.98
C ASN A 27 -13.88 -1.37 13.59
N GLY A 28 -13.80 -1.40 14.92
CA GLY A 28 -12.53 -1.57 15.64
C GLY A 28 -11.74 -0.29 15.92
N THR A 29 -12.15 0.84 15.35
CA THR A 29 -11.50 2.14 15.56
C THR A 29 -12.18 2.91 16.67
N LEU A 30 -11.42 3.41 17.64
CA LEU A 30 -11.92 4.33 18.68
C LEU A 30 -12.17 5.70 18.06
N LEU A 31 -13.44 6.15 18.11
CA LEU A 31 -13.83 7.47 17.60
C LEU A 31 -13.80 8.55 18.68
N ALA A 32 -14.28 8.21 19.86
CA ALA A 32 -14.29 9.13 20.97
C ALA A 32 -14.29 8.39 22.32
N ALA A 33 -13.68 9.02 23.33
CA ALA A 33 -13.65 8.57 24.70
C ALA A 33 -13.71 9.77 25.64
N ASN A 34 -14.26 9.55 26.85
CA ASN A 34 -14.22 10.54 27.92
C ASN A 34 -12.94 10.37 28.77
N GLU A 35 -12.70 11.36 29.61
CA GLU A 35 -11.70 11.25 30.67
C GLU A 35 -12.18 10.28 31.76
N ARG A 36 -11.33 9.32 32.12
CA ARG A 36 -11.62 8.36 33.18
C ARG A 36 -11.40 8.97 34.57
N PHE A 37 -12.15 8.47 35.55
CA PHE A 37 -12.08 8.89 36.95
C PHE A 37 -12.44 10.37 37.19
N SER A 38 -13.20 10.97 36.29
CA SER A 38 -13.77 12.30 36.48
C SER A 38 -14.87 12.24 37.55
N PHE A 39 -14.97 13.26 38.39
CA PHE A 39 -16.04 13.44 39.34
C PHE A 39 -17.25 14.17 38.77
N GLU A 40 -17.10 14.69 37.54
CA GLU A 40 -18.15 15.41 36.81
C GLU A 40 -18.80 14.50 35.76
N GLY A 41 -20.09 14.76 35.52
CA GLY A 41 -20.82 14.10 34.42
C GLY A 41 -20.21 14.52 33.08
N GLN A 42 -19.97 13.54 32.21
CA GLN A 42 -19.40 13.78 30.87
C GLN A 42 -20.31 13.25 29.78
N VAL A 43 -20.28 13.91 28.62
CA VAL A 43 -20.98 13.50 27.39
C VAL A 43 -19.95 13.26 26.30
N VAL A 44 -20.02 12.08 25.69
CA VAL A 44 -19.18 11.72 24.54
C VAL A 44 -20.03 11.70 23.30
N ILE A 45 -19.61 12.41 22.26
CA ILE A 45 -20.32 12.53 20.98
C ILE A 45 -19.38 12.17 19.86
N SER A 46 -19.88 11.41 18.88
CA SER A 46 -19.16 11.12 17.64
C SER A 46 -20.14 10.82 16.51
N GLU A 47 -19.62 10.81 15.31
CA GLU A 47 -20.33 10.45 14.08
C GLU A 47 -19.98 9.04 13.66
N ILE A 48 -20.97 8.26 13.22
CA ILE A 48 -20.78 6.88 12.77
C ILE A 48 -21.14 6.80 11.28
N ASP A 49 -20.23 6.27 10.46
CA ASP A 49 -20.46 6.00 9.05
C ASP A 49 -21.22 4.68 8.87
N VAL A 50 -22.53 4.78 8.76
CA VAL A 50 -23.43 3.62 8.60
C VAL A 50 -23.21 2.92 7.26
N GLU A 51 -22.89 3.65 6.19
CA GLU A 51 -22.66 3.06 4.87
C GLU A 51 -21.33 2.29 4.83
N HIS A 52 -20.31 2.77 5.50
CA HIS A 52 -19.07 2.02 5.72
C HIS A 52 -19.35 0.69 6.43
N LEU A 53 -20.09 0.73 7.53
CA LEU A 53 -20.46 -0.48 8.28
C LEU A 53 -21.30 -1.47 7.45
N ARG A 54 -22.18 -0.98 6.58
CA ARG A 54 -22.94 -1.82 5.65
C ARG A 54 -22.03 -2.50 4.62
N THR A 55 -21.04 -1.79 4.12
CA THR A 55 -20.07 -2.32 3.16
C THR A 55 -19.22 -3.41 3.80
N GLU A 56 -18.70 -3.17 5.00
CA GLU A 56 -17.95 -4.15 5.77
C GLU A 56 -18.75 -5.45 6.02
N ARG A 57 -20.02 -5.32 6.38
CA ARG A 57 -20.91 -6.49 6.58
C ARG A 57 -21.16 -7.28 5.30
N ARG A 58 -21.11 -6.66 4.13
CA ARG A 58 -21.25 -7.37 2.85
C ARG A 58 -20.00 -8.16 2.49
N VAL A 59 -18.82 -7.61 2.80
CA VAL A 59 -17.53 -8.25 2.53
C VAL A 59 -17.22 -9.34 3.55
N ASN A 60 -17.53 -9.12 4.82
CA ASN A 60 -17.27 -10.06 5.89
C ASN A 60 -18.36 -11.14 5.98
N THR A 61 -18.11 -12.31 5.41
CA THR A 61 -19.06 -13.45 5.36
C THR A 61 -19.37 -14.04 6.72
N THR A 62 -18.59 -13.77 7.77
CA THR A 62 -18.82 -14.24 9.15
C THR A 62 -20.15 -13.74 9.68
N PHE A 63 -20.57 -12.51 9.37
CA PHE A 63 -21.89 -11.99 9.78
C PHE A 63 -23.04 -12.79 9.18
N ALA A 64 -22.94 -13.15 7.90
CA ALA A 64 -23.97 -13.96 7.23
C ALA A 64 -24.03 -15.37 7.84
N ALA A 65 -22.88 -16.00 8.11
CA ALA A 65 -22.79 -17.31 8.72
C ALA A 65 -23.34 -17.31 10.16
N CYS A 66 -23.03 -16.31 10.96
CA CYS A 66 -23.59 -16.14 12.31
C CYS A 66 -25.12 -15.96 12.27
N HIS A 67 -25.61 -15.14 11.34
CA HIS A 67 -27.06 -14.92 11.21
C HIS A 67 -27.81 -16.19 10.85
N ALA A 68 -27.26 -17.04 9.97
CA ALA A 68 -27.85 -18.32 9.59
C ALA A 68 -27.95 -19.30 10.78
N ASN A 69 -27.07 -19.18 11.76
CA ASN A 69 -27.01 -20.06 12.94
C ASN A 69 -27.72 -19.48 14.18
N CYS A 70 -28.12 -18.21 14.15
CA CYS A 70 -28.87 -17.60 15.26
C CYS A 70 -30.35 -17.95 15.17
N VAL A 71 -30.88 -18.59 16.21
CA VAL A 71 -32.32 -18.72 16.42
C VAL A 71 -32.86 -17.34 16.78
N SER A 72 -33.69 -16.79 15.91
CA SER A 72 -34.06 -15.40 15.89
C SER A 72 -34.81 -14.90 17.14
N ALA A 73 -34.18 -13.96 17.84
CA ALA A 73 -34.99 -12.93 18.51
C ALA A 73 -35.61 -12.03 17.42
N LEU A 74 -36.91 -11.83 17.49
CA LEU A 74 -37.60 -10.90 16.56
C LEU A 74 -37.00 -9.49 16.76
N PRO A 75 -36.51 -8.84 15.70
CA PRO A 75 -35.97 -7.49 15.84
C PRO A 75 -37.08 -6.51 16.18
N VAL A 76 -36.88 -5.70 17.23
CA VAL A 76 -37.72 -4.56 17.53
C VAL A 76 -37.33 -3.43 16.58
N ARG A 77 -38.26 -2.99 15.74
CA ARG A 77 -38.06 -1.85 14.84
C ARG A 77 -38.60 -0.58 15.51
N ILE A 78 -37.70 0.39 15.68
CA ILE A 78 -38.05 1.73 16.13
C ILE A 78 -37.91 2.66 14.92
N SER A 79 -39.02 3.27 14.52
CA SER A 79 -39.00 4.30 13.47
C SER A 79 -38.68 5.65 14.10
N THR A 80 -37.67 6.31 13.55
CA THR A 80 -37.32 7.68 13.92
C THR A 80 -37.48 8.58 12.70
N GLU A 81 -37.67 9.87 12.90
CA GLU A 81 -37.61 10.82 11.81
C GLU A 81 -36.18 10.89 11.26
N TYR A 82 -36.07 10.70 9.95
CA TYR A 82 -34.77 10.84 9.27
C TYR A 82 -34.61 12.30 8.85
N VAL A 83 -33.64 12.98 9.48
CA VAL A 83 -33.21 14.31 9.06
C VAL A 83 -32.18 14.16 7.99
N ASN A 84 -32.55 14.32 6.73
CA ASN A 84 -31.60 14.36 5.61
C ASN A 84 -30.96 15.74 5.59
N SER A 85 -29.86 15.89 6.33
CA SER A 85 -29.04 17.11 6.30
C SER A 85 -28.09 17.01 5.10
N ARG A 86 -28.33 17.81 4.07
CA ARG A 86 -27.39 17.98 2.95
C ARG A 86 -26.16 18.79 3.35
N ASP A 87 -26.25 19.53 4.46
CA ASP A 87 -25.19 20.39 5.01
C ASP A 87 -24.61 19.76 6.28
N LEU A 88 -24.09 18.53 6.16
CA LEU A 88 -23.46 17.84 7.27
C LEU A 88 -22.03 18.39 7.45
N ASN A 89 -21.79 19.13 8.51
CA ASN A 89 -20.44 19.46 8.93
C ASN A 89 -19.89 18.28 9.72
N LEU A 90 -19.04 17.47 9.08
CA LEU A 90 -18.35 16.37 9.74
C LEU A 90 -17.37 16.91 10.77
N THR A 91 -17.45 16.43 12.00
CA THR A 91 -16.54 16.77 13.09
C THR A 91 -15.36 15.81 13.18
N ARG A 92 -15.48 14.63 12.54
CA ARG A 92 -14.42 13.63 12.47
C ARG A 92 -13.52 13.85 11.26
N THR A 93 -12.23 13.56 11.43
CA THR A 93 -11.26 13.53 10.34
C THR A 93 -11.13 12.12 9.82
N PHE A 94 -11.00 11.99 8.49
CA PHE A 94 -10.67 10.73 7.83
C PHE A 94 -9.20 10.76 7.43
N GLU A 95 -8.51 9.63 7.62
CA GLU A 95 -7.12 9.49 7.18
C GLU A 95 -7.06 9.56 5.65
N PRO A 96 -6.40 10.58 5.07
CA PRO A 96 -6.34 10.74 3.61
C PRO A 96 -5.46 9.68 2.93
N HIS A 97 -4.60 9.03 3.70
CA HIS A 97 -3.65 8.02 3.19
C HIS A 97 -3.73 6.72 4.00
N PRO A 98 -4.87 5.98 3.95
CA PRO A 98 -5.12 4.83 4.83
C PRO A 98 -4.14 3.65 4.60
N PHE A 99 -3.45 3.64 3.46
CA PHE A 99 -2.47 2.60 3.13
C PHE A 99 -1.02 3.00 3.42
N VAL A 100 -0.81 4.24 3.85
CA VAL A 100 0.54 4.73 4.22
C VAL A 100 0.71 4.60 5.72
N PRO A 101 1.66 3.78 6.20
CA PRO A 101 1.94 3.68 7.63
C PRO A 101 2.34 5.02 8.23
N GLN A 102 1.89 5.31 9.44
CA GLN A 102 2.16 6.57 10.11
C GLN A 102 2.61 6.36 11.57
N GLY A 103 3.25 7.40 12.13
CA GLY A 103 3.64 7.43 13.53
C GLY A 103 4.76 6.43 13.88
N ILE A 104 4.76 5.97 15.13
CA ILE A 104 5.82 5.11 15.72
C ILE A 104 5.94 3.76 14.98
N ALA A 105 4.86 3.26 14.39
CA ALA A 105 4.85 1.99 13.66
C ALA A 105 5.34 2.11 12.21
N LEU A 106 5.74 3.30 11.73
CA LEU A 106 6.13 3.51 10.34
C LEU A 106 7.33 2.65 9.95
N ASP A 107 8.40 2.68 10.74
CA ASP A 107 9.64 1.95 10.44
C ASP A 107 9.40 0.44 10.47
N GLU A 108 8.68 -0.06 11.47
CA GLU A 108 8.31 -1.48 11.59
C GLU A 108 7.48 -1.96 10.39
N ARG A 109 6.49 -1.16 9.98
CA ARG A 109 5.65 -1.47 8.82
C ARG A 109 6.41 -1.41 7.50
N CYS A 110 7.29 -0.45 7.33
CA CYS A 110 8.13 -0.36 6.14
C CYS A 110 9.10 -1.55 6.04
N GLU A 111 9.72 -1.95 7.16
CA GLU A 111 10.59 -3.12 7.22
C GLU A 111 9.81 -4.41 6.93
N GLU A 112 8.59 -4.56 7.45
CA GLU A 112 7.72 -5.70 7.16
C GLU A 112 7.38 -5.79 5.67
N VAL A 113 6.93 -4.69 5.05
CA VAL A 113 6.58 -4.63 3.62
C VAL A 113 7.79 -4.95 2.75
N PHE A 114 8.96 -4.41 3.09
CA PHE A 114 10.20 -4.68 2.38
C PHE A 114 10.62 -6.15 2.52
N SER A 115 10.52 -6.70 3.72
CA SER A 115 10.82 -8.11 4.02
C SER A 115 9.91 -9.09 3.28
N ILE A 116 8.64 -8.76 3.10
CA ILE A 116 7.68 -9.56 2.29
C ILE A 116 8.16 -9.63 0.84
N GLN A 117 8.54 -8.49 0.24
CA GLN A 117 9.03 -8.44 -1.14
C GLN A 117 10.32 -9.24 -1.31
N VAL A 118 11.29 -9.05 -0.42
CA VAL A 118 12.56 -9.79 -0.41
C VAL A 118 12.35 -11.29 -0.27
N SER A 119 11.47 -11.71 0.64
CA SER A 119 11.18 -13.14 0.87
C SER A 119 10.46 -13.77 -0.32
N GLY A 120 9.52 -13.05 -0.94
CA GLY A 120 8.82 -13.51 -2.14
C GLY A 120 9.76 -13.70 -3.32
N LEU A 121 10.66 -12.75 -3.57
CA LEU A 121 11.66 -12.86 -4.63
C LEU A 121 12.66 -13.99 -4.34
N ALA A 122 13.16 -14.10 -3.11
CA ALA A 122 14.08 -15.16 -2.70
C ALA A 122 13.48 -16.55 -2.96
N GLN A 123 12.24 -16.77 -2.54
CA GLN A 123 11.55 -18.04 -2.75
C GLN A 123 11.41 -18.37 -4.25
N ARG A 124 11.11 -17.39 -5.08
CA ARG A 124 10.96 -17.58 -6.52
C ARG A 124 12.31 -17.94 -7.17
N LEU A 125 13.38 -17.21 -6.85
CA LEU A 125 14.73 -17.48 -7.38
C LEU A 125 15.22 -18.88 -6.99
N VAL A 126 15.05 -19.27 -5.74
CA VAL A 126 15.43 -20.61 -5.26
C VAL A 126 14.58 -21.70 -5.94
N HIS A 127 13.28 -21.52 -6.04
CA HIS A 127 12.38 -22.50 -6.65
C HIS A 127 12.67 -22.73 -8.13
N THR A 128 12.92 -21.65 -8.89
CA THR A 128 13.24 -21.72 -10.33
C THR A 128 14.69 -22.07 -10.59
N LYS A 129 15.52 -22.17 -9.55
CA LYS A 129 17.00 -22.38 -9.64
C LYS A 129 17.70 -21.31 -10.47
N ALA A 130 17.12 -20.10 -10.51
CA ALA A 130 17.71 -18.97 -11.18
C ALA A 130 19.05 -18.59 -10.52
N LYS A 131 20.04 -18.21 -11.31
CA LYS A 131 21.38 -17.82 -10.85
C LYS A 131 21.60 -16.31 -10.95
N SER A 132 20.73 -15.62 -11.65
CA SER A 132 20.82 -14.19 -11.91
C SER A 132 19.44 -13.55 -11.90
N ALA A 133 19.41 -12.24 -11.77
CA ALA A 133 18.23 -11.41 -11.95
C ALA A 133 18.56 -10.27 -12.91
N VAL A 134 17.72 -10.05 -13.91
CA VAL A 134 17.85 -8.95 -14.86
C VAL A 134 16.77 -7.92 -14.57
N ILE A 135 17.15 -6.65 -14.44
CA ILE A 135 16.23 -5.58 -14.08
C ILE A 135 16.54 -4.30 -14.86
N GLY A 136 15.50 -3.67 -15.42
CA GLY A 136 15.58 -2.37 -16.06
C GLY A 136 15.61 -1.24 -15.04
N ILE A 137 16.63 -0.39 -15.10
CA ILE A 137 16.79 0.75 -14.20
C ILE A 137 16.59 2.06 -14.96
N SER A 138 15.47 2.71 -14.67
CA SER A 138 15.11 3.99 -15.29
C SER A 138 15.65 5.22 -14.55
N GLY A 139 16.11 5.05 -13.31
CA GLY A 139 16.46 6.13 -12.38
C GLY A 139 15.22 6.73 -11.66
N GLY A 140 14.04 6.15 -11.85
CA GLY A 140 12.82 6.47 -11.11
C GLY A 140 12.69 5.65 -9.82
N LEU A 141 11.71 6.03 -8.99
CA LEU A 141 11.52 5.46 -7.66
C LEU A 141 11.21 3.96 -7.68
N ASP A 142 10.34 3.53 -8.60
CA ASP A 142 9.89 2.13 -8.69
C ASP A 142 11.05 1.19 -9.04
N SER A 143 11.84 1.55 -10.05
CA SER A 143 13.02 0.77 -10.45
C SER A 143 14.11 0.77 -9.36
N THR A 144 14.24 1.86 -8.62
CA THR A 144 15.14 1.96 -7.46
C THR A 144 14.71 0.98 -6.36
N LEU A 145 13.44 1.00 -5.97
CA LEU A 145 12.92 0.06 -4.96
C LEU A 145 13.10 -1.40 -5.41
N ALA A 146 12.76 -1.70 -6.65
CA ALA A 146 12.91 -3.05 -7.20
C ALA A 146 14.38 -3.52 -7.17
N LEU A 147 15.33 -2.64 -7.49
CA LEU A 147 16.77 -2.95 -7.39
C LEU A 147 17.22 -3.20 -5.94
N LEU A 148 16.74 -2.39 -4.99
CA LEU A 148 17.04 -2.58 -3.56
C LEU A 148 16.49 -3.91 -3.04
N VAL A 149 15.29 -4.31 -3.46
CA VAL A 149 14.70 -5.63 -3.16
C VAL A 149 15.59 -6.75 -3.73
N CYS A 150 16.06 -6.64 -4.98
CA CYS A 150 16.98 -7.60 -5.58
C CYS A 150 18.28 -7.71 -4.78
N VAL A 151 18.91 -6.59 -4.46
CA VAL A 151 20.17 -6.55 -3.70
C VAL A 151 20.00 -7.21 -2.34
N LYS A 152 18.97 -6.82 -1.58
CA LYS A 152 18.70 -7.40 -0.26
C LYS A 152 18.39 -8.90 -0.34
N THR A 153 17.74 -9.33 -1.42
CA THR A 153 17.46 -10.75 -1.67
C THR A 153 18.73 -11.54 -1.90
N PHE A 154 19.65 -11.05 -2.75
CA PHE A 154 20.92 -11.70 -3.02
C PHE A 154 21.80 -11.75 -1.77
N ASP A 155 21.86 -10.65 -1.00
CA ASP A 155 22.58 -10.61 0.29
C ASP A 155 22.02 -11.67 1.27
N LYS A 156 20.69 -11.77 1.37
CA LYS A 156 20.02 -12.74 2.27
C LYS A 156 20.25 -14.19 1.86
N LEU A 157 20.37 -14.45 0.55
CA LEU A 157 20.70 -15.78 0.01
C LEU A 157 22.20 -16.09 0.05
N GLY A 158 23.05 -15.14 0.41
CA GLY A 158 24.50 -15.28 0.36
C GLY A 158 25.05 -15.32 -1.07
N TRP A 159 24.32 -14.75 -2.03
CA TRP A 159 24.73 -14.71 -3.44
C TRP A 159 25.50 -13.44 -3.76
N SER A 160 26.39 -13.52 -4.78
CA SER A 160 27.10 -12.34 -5.25
C SER A 160 26.15 -11.34 -5.92
N ARG A 161 26.24 -10.07 -5.55
CA ARG A 161 25.50 -8.98 -6.20
C ARG A 161 25.82 -8.84 -7.68
N GLN A 162 26.95 -9.37 -8.15
CA GLN A 162 27.29 -9.42 -9.58
C GLN A 162 26.32 -10.30 -10.40
N GLY A 163 25.56 -11.17 -9.76
CA GLY A 163 24.45 -11.91 -10.37
C GLY A 163 23.22 -11.06 -10.67
N ILE A 164 23.16 -9.83 -10.18
CA ILE A 164 22.12 -8.86 -10.52
C ILE A 164 22.62 -8.04 -11.71
N VAL A 165 21.93 -8.11 -12.84
CA VAL A 165 22.24 -7.35 -14.04
C VAL A 165 21.27 -6.18 -14.14
N GLY A 166 21.73 -5.00 -13.75
CA GLY A 166 20.97 -3.76 -13.92
C GLY A 166 21.17 -3.19 -15.33
N VAL A 167 20.10 -3.00 -16.06
CA VAL A 167 20.13 -2.52 -17.43
C VAL A 167 19.49 -1.13 -17.53
N THR A 168 20.28 -0.13 -17.91
CA THR A 168 19.74 1.17 -18.28
C THR A 168 19.54 1.25 -19.80
N MET A 169 18.39 1.73 -20.23
CA MET A 169 18.00 1.73 -21.63
C MET A 169 17.53 3.13 -22.04
N PRO A 170 18.49 4.06 -22.29
CA PRO A 170 18.15 5.42 -22.67
C PRO A 170 17.36 5.45 -24.00
N GLY A 171 16.23 6.13 -23.97
CA GLY A 171 15.35 6.39 -25.09
C GLY A 171 15.28 7.89 -25.40
N PHE A 172 14.19 8.31 -26.05
CA PHE A 172 13.99 9.71 -26.44
C PHE A 172 13.64 10.64 -25.27
N GLY A 173 12.96 10.12 -24.23
CA GLY A 173 12.55 10.89 -23.05
C GLY A 173 13.49 10.78 -21.85
N THR A 174 14.65 10.14 -22.00
CA THR A 174 15.60 9.98 -20.88
C THR A 174 16.32 11.29 -20.62
N THR A 175 16.24 11.81 -19.39
CA THR A 175 16.97 13.01 -18.96
C THR A 175 18.33 12.65 -18.40
N ASP A 176 19.30 13.58 -18.48
CA ASP A 176 20.65 13.39 -17.92
C ASP A 176 20.60 13.02 -16.42
N ARG A 177 19.68 13.64 -15.67
CA ARG A 177 19.50 13.39 -14.24
C ARG A 177 19.07 11.94 -13.95
N THR A 178 18.05 11.44 -14.65
CA THR A 178 17.55 10.08 -14.45
C THR A 178 18.58 9.04 -14.89
N TYR A 179 19.31 9.33 -15.97
CA TYR A 179 20.39 8.49 -16.45
C TYR A 179 21.52 8.40 -15.41
N THR A 180 22.04 9.54 -14.94
CA THR A 180 23.11 9.59 -13.94
C THR A 180 22.72 8.88 -12.65
N ASN A 181 21.48 9.15 -12.15
CA ASN A 181 20.97 8.46 -10.96
C ASN A 181 20.94 6.94 -11.11
N ALA A 182 20.58 6.43 -12.30
CA ALA A 182 20.54 4.99 -12.56
C ALA A 182 21.95 4.38 -12.50
N ILE A 183 22.90 4.99 -13.17
CA ILE A 183 24.31 4.51 -13.22
C ILE A 183 24.96 4.58 -11.83
N ASP A 184 24.83 5.70 -11.13
CA ASP A 184 25.44 5.91 -9.81
C ASP A 184 24.86 4.92 -8.78
N LEU A 185 23.55 4.70 -8.81
CA LEU A 185 22.88 3.74 -7.93
C LEU A 185 23.39 2.30 -8.17
N MET A 186 23.41 1.86 -9.43
CA MET A 186 23.89 0.52 -9.78
C MET A 186 25.34 0.30 -9.38
N ASN A 187 26.22 1.28 -9.63
CA ASN A 187 27.64 1.23 -9.25
C ASN A 187 27.80 1.20 -7.72
N SER A 188 27.09 2.05 -6.99
CA SER A 188 27.18 2.10 -5.52
C SER A 188 26.70 0.81 -4.84
N LEU A 189 25.75 0.11 -5.44
CA LEU A 189 25.23 -1.17 -4.96
C LEU A 189 26.12 -2.36 -5.36
N GLY A 190 27.08 -2.18 -6.28
CA GLY A 190 28.00 -3.21 -6.73
C GLY A 190 27.36 -4.30 -7.59
N VAL A 191 26.33 -3.95 -8.37
CA VAL A 191 25.69 -4.86 -9.33
C VAL A 191 26.35 -4.78 -10.70
N THR A 192 26.08 -5.76 -11.57
CA THR A 192 26.55 -5.71 -12.96
C THR A 192 25.74 -4.67 -13.74
N VAL A 193 26.43 -3.69 -14.34
CA VAL A 193 25.80 -2.60 -15.10
C VAL A 193 25.86 -2.88 -16.59
N ARG A 194 24.72 -2.75 -17.28
CA ARG A 194 24.63 -2.75 -18.75
C ARG A 194 23.90 -1.51 -19.21
N GLU A 195 24.40 -0.94 -20.30
CA GLU A 195 23.71 0.15 -21.02
C GLU A 195 23.37 -0.31 -22.42
N VAL A 196 22.10 -0.13 -22.82
CA VAL A 196 21.60 -0.46 -24.15
C VAL A 196 20.70 0.67 -24.63
N SER A 197 21.16 1.46 -25.62
CA SER A 197 20.32 2.47 -26.23
C SER A 197 19.23 1.83 -27.09
N ILE A 198 17.98 2.23 -26.87
CA ILE A 198 16.82 1.75 -27.66
C ILE A 198 16.48 2.64 -28.84
N LYS A 199 17.19 3.76 -29.04
CA LYS A 199 16.82 4.79 -30.00
C LYS A 199 16.75 4.26 -31.42
N GLU A 200 17.82 3.58 -31.87
CA GLU A 200 17.91 3.07 -33.24
C GLU A 200 16.86 1.99 -33.55
N ALA A 201 16.62 1.07 -32.58
CA ALA A 201 15.61 0.03 -32.71
C ALA A 201 14.20 0.63 -32.81
N CYS A 202 13.89 1.63 -31.97
CA CYS A 202 12.60 2.33 -32.04
C CYS A 202 12.45 3.12 -33.33
N ILE A 203 13.51 3.79 -33.85
CA ILE A 203 13.46 4.49 -35.16
C ILE A 203 13.17 3.50 -36.29
N GLN A 204 13.81 2.33 -36.28
CA GLN A 204 13.56 1.30 -37.26
C GLN A 204 12.13 0.80 -37.18
N HIS A 205 11.64 0.51 -35.95
CA HIS A 205 10.27 0.09 -35.75
C HIS A 205 9.24 1.12 -36.23
N PHE A 206 9.45 2.41 -35.97
CA PHE A 206 8.56 3.46 -36.46
C PHE A 206 8.52 3.50 -38.00
N LYS A 207 9.65 3.32 -38.67
CA LYS A 207 9.68 3.22 -40.16
C LYS A 207 8.90 2.01 -40.64
N ASP A 208 9.03 0.86 -40.00
CA ASP A 208 8.38 -0.38 -40.42
C ASP A 208 6.84 -0.32 -40.32
N ILE A 209 6.32 0.56 -39.42
CA ILE A 209 4.87 0.74 -39.21
C ILE A 209 4.34 2.07 -39.76
N ASP A 210 5.12 2.79 -40.56
CA ASP A 210 4.76 4.11 -41.14
C ASP A 210 4.35 5.16 -40.09
N HIS A 211 4.99 5.10 -38.87
CA HIS A 211 4.75 6.06 -37.80
C HIS A 211 5.78 7.19 -37.84
N ASP A 212 5.30 8.45 -37.77
CA ASP A 212 6.19 9.60 -37.66
C ASP A 212 6.83 9.71 -36.28
N VAL A 213 8.16 9.70 -36.21
CA VAL A 213 8.95 9.81 -34.97
C VAL A 213 8.68 11.12 -34.19
N HIS A 214 8.15 12.14 -34.85
CA HIS A 214 7.81 13.42 -34.21
C HIS A 214 6.41 13.44 -33.58
N VAL A 215 5.60 12.42 -33.83
CA VAL A 215 4.27 12.27 -33.22
C VAL A 215 4.40 11.48 -31.91
N HIS A 216 4.31 12.19 -30.78
CA HIS A 216 4.45 11.62 -29.44
C HIS A 216 3.09 11.16 -28.90
N ASP A 217 2.57 10.09 -29.44
CA ASP A 217 1.30 9.46 -29.07
C ASP A 217 1.50 8.14 -28.32
N VAL A 218 0.43 7.39 -28.15
CA VAL A 218 0.44 6.08 -27.47
C VAL A 218 1.32 5.03 -28.19
N VAL A 219 1.47 5.15 -29.52
CA VAL A 219 2.33 4.24 -30.31
C VAL A 219 3.79 4.52 -30.00
N TYR A 220 4.16 5.79 -29.96
CA TYR A 220 5.51 6.26 -29.62
C TYR A 220 5.94 5.78 -28.23
N GLU A 221 5.08 5.92 -27.22
CA GLU A 221 5.38 5.47 -25.84
C GLU A 221 5.46 3.94 -25.74
N ASN A 222 4.49 3.25 -26.31
CA ASN A 222 4.41 1.79 -26.23
C ASN A 222 5.52 1.07 -27.01
N ALA A 223 5.98 1.61 -28.13
CA ALA A 223 7.10 1.05 -28.88
C ALA A 223 8.38 1.02 -28.02
N GLN A 224 8.69 2.13 -27.35
CA GLN A 224 9.83 2.21 -26.45
C GLN A 224 9.69 1.25 -25.22
N ALA A 225 8.48 1.12 -24.67
CA ALA A 225 8.21 0.23 -23.57
C ALA A 225 8.40 -1.25 -23.96
N ARG A 226 7.91 -1.64 -25.14
CA ARG A 226 8.06 -3.02 -25.64
C ARG A 226 9.51 -3.36 -25.96
N GLU A 227 10.24 -2.44 -26.58
CA GLU A 227 11.67 -2.62 -26.89
C GLU A 227 12.48 -2.88 -25.63
N ARG A 228 12.24 -2.11 -24.56
CA ARG A 228 12.89 -2.35 -23.26
C ARG A 228 12.56 -3.73 -22.69
N THR A 229 11.30 -4.14 -22.78
CA THR A 229 10.86 -5.44 -22.26
C THR A 229 11.52 -6.58 -23.02
N GLN A 230 11.56 -6.52 -24.35
CA GLN A 230 12.22 -7.51 -25.19
C GLN A 230 13.70 -7.65 -24.84
N ILE A 231 14.43 -6.55 -24.76
CA ILE A 231 15.86 -6.55 -24.41
C ILE A 231 16.10 -7.20 -23.04
N LEU A 232 15.28 -6.88 -22.04
CA LEU A 232 15.44 -7.45 -20.69
C LEU A 232 15.19 -8.96 -20.69
N MET A 233 14.19 -9.43 -21.42
CA MET A 233 13.90 -10.86 -21.53
C MET A 233 15.00 -11.61 -22.26
N ASP A 234 15.52 -11.05 -23.37
CA ASP A 234 16.60 -11.68 -24.15
C ASP A 234 17.92 -11.71 -23.37
N ILE A 235 18.19 -10.72 -22.52
CA ILE A 235 19.36 -10.73 -21.63
C ILE A 235 19.21 -11.79 -20.51
N ALA A 236 17.98 -12.06 -20.09
CA ALA A 236 17.69 -13.01 -19.02
C ALA A 236 17.73 -14.47 -19.47
N ASN A 237 17.53 -14.74 -20.76
CA ASN A 237 17.60 -16.08 -21.36
C ASN A 237 19.03 -16.52 -21.62
#